data_1b1354bb7449dec0919ab46c0df88f68
#
_entry.id   1b1354bb7449dec0919ab46c0df88f68
#
_cell.length_a   1.000
_cell.length_b   1.000
_cell.length_c   1.000
_cell.angle_alpha   90.00
_cell.angle_beta   90.00
_cell.angle_gamma   90.00
#
_symmetry.space_group_name_H-M   'P 1'
#
loop_
_entity.id
_entity.type
_entity.pdbx_description
1 polymer ?
#
loop_
_entity_poly.entity_id
_entity_poly.type
_entity_poly.pdbx_seq_one_letter_code
_entity_poly.pdbx_strand_id
1 'polypeptide(L)'
;MPEIRINYDTHAARLHAKAYFFHRESGLSTAYIGSANLSHAAMTSGLEWTVKCAARELPHLFRRCAAEFSGYWENPSFEPYDPRKPERFRDAIRKERRDFDGPGHTPLTVFDLSPHPF
;
A
#
# COMPACT_ATOMS: atom_id res chain seq x y z
N MET A 1 -2.67 6.54 16.54
CA MET A 1 -1.51 6.63 15.66
C MET A 1 -1.63 5.61 14.54
N PRO A 2 -1.42 5.98 13.29
CA PRO A 2 -1.46 5.00 12.20
C PRO A 2 -0.31 4.00 12.33
N GLU A 3 -0.59 2.75 11.95
CA GLU A 3 0.44 1.73 11.85
C GLU A 3 0.96 1.70 10.42
N ILE A 4 2.28 1.74 10.29
CA ILE A 4 2.97 1.71 9.00
C ILE A 4 3.95 0.55 8.99
N ARG A 5 3.95 -0.21 7.90
CA ARG A 5 4.96 -1.24 7.65
C ARG A 5 5.63 -0.98 6.32
N ILE A 6 6.94 -1.19 6.28
CA ILE A 6 7.78 -0.87 5.13
C ILE A 6 8.55 -2.11 4.70
N ASN A 7 8.53 -2.38 3.41
CA ASN A 7 9.45 -3.35 2.82
C ASN A 7 10.69 -2.62 2.32
N TYR A 8 11.84 -2.90 2.95
CA TYR A 8 13.12 -2.30 2.58
C TYR A 8 13.85 -3.08 1.50
N ASP A 9 13.41 -4.29 1.18
CA ASP A 9 14.04 -5.10 0.14
C ASP A 9 13.40 -4.78 -1.22
N THR A 10 14.03 -3.87 -1.93
CA THR A 10 13.56 -3.40 -3.24
C THR A 10 13.98 -4.31 -4.38
N HIS A 11 14.77 -5.34 -4.11
CA HIS A 11 15.30 -6.25 -5.13
C HIS A 11 14.56 -7.60 -5.18
N ALA A 12 14.11 -8.12 -4.04
CA ALA A 12 13.50 -9.45 -3.95
C ALA A 12 12.05 -9.49 -4.42
N ALA A 13 11.26 -8.43 -4.19
CA ALA A 13 9.85 -8.38 -4.57
C ALA A 13 9.47 -6.97 -5.02
N ARG A 14 8.73 -6.91 -6.13
CA ARG A 14 8.16 -5.66 -6.61
C ARG A 14 6.70 -5.59 -6.21
N LEU A 15 6.37 -4.80 -5.21
CA LEU A 15 4.99 -4.51 -4.89
C LEU A 15 4.59 -3.20 -5.56
N HIS A 16 3.81 -3.29 -6.60
CA HIS A 16 3.28 -2.14 -7.32
C HIS A 16 1.77 -2.04 -7.20
N ALA A 17 1.18 -2.83 -6.30
CA ALA A 17 -0.25 -2.81 -6.04
C ALA A 17 -0.66 -1.52 -5.34
N LYS A 18 -1.79 -0.98 -5.75
CA LYS A 18 -2.47 0.11 -5.06
C LYS A 18 -3.85 -0.41 -4.66
N ALA A 19 -4.09 -0.46 -3.37
CA ALA A 19 -5.37 -0.92 -2.84
C ALA A 19 -5.74 -0.05 -1.64
N TYR A 20 -7.00 0.34 -1.59
CA TYR A 20 -7.53 1.17 -0.53
C TYR A 20 -8.78 0.49 0.03
N PHE A 21 -8.73 0.09 1.30
CA PHE A 21 -9.81 -0.60 1.98
C PHE A 21 -10.46 0.34 2.99
N PHE A 22 -11.74 0.55 2.83
CA PHE A 22 -12.55 1.33 3.78
C PHE A 22 -13.47 0.37 4.53
N HIS A 23 -13.06 -0.02 5.72
CA HIS A 23 -13.81 -0.92 6.58
C HIS A 23 -14.86 -0.14 7.37
N ARG A 24 -16.09 -0.59 7.32
CA ARG A 24 -17.21 0.01 8.06
C ARG A 24 -17.93 -1.05 8.87
N GLU A 25 -18.28 -0.73 10.10
CA GLU A 25 -19.01 -1.64 10.98
C GLU A 25 -20.41 -1.98 10.45
N SER A 26 -20.99 -1.08 9.66
CA SER A 26 -22.29 -1.29 9.02
C SER A 26 -22.31 -2.43 7.99
N GLY A 27 -21.16 -2.98 7.62
CA GLY A 27 -21.04 -3.95 6.54
C GLY A 27 -20.95 -3.34 5.14
N LEU A 28 -20.97 -2.01 5.04
CA LEU A 28 -20.83 -1.28 3.77
C LEU A 28 -19.37 -0.99 3.46
N SER A 29 -18.50 -1.96 3.71
CA SER A 29 -17.06 -1.84 3.42
C SER A 29 -16.83 -1.85 1.92
N THR A 30 -15.79 -1.13 1.49
CA THR A 30 -15.47 -0.96 0.07
C THR A 30 -13.97 -1.03 -0.12
N ALA A 31 -13.53 -1.65 -1.20
CA ALA A 31 -12.13 -1.65 -1.64
C ALA A 31 -12.02 -1.02 -3.03
N TYR A 32 -10.97 -0.25 -3.23
CA TYR A 32 -10.55 0.26 -4.53
C TYR A 32 -9.21 -0.35 -4.88
N ILE A 33 -9.14 -1.06 -5.98
CA ILE A 33 -7.96 -1.82 -6.39
C ILE A 33 -7.61 -1.47 -7.82
N GLY A 34 -6.36 -1.09 -8.06
CA GLY A 34 -5.92 -0.71 -9.38
C GLY A 34 -4.53 -0.11 -9.41
N SER A 35 -4.24 0.66 -10.45
CA SER A 35 -2.96 1.32 -10.65
C SER A 35 -2.93 2.77 -10.13
N ALA A 36 -4.09 3.34 -9.81
CA ALA A 36 -4.19 4.75 -9.43
C ALA A 36 -3.61 5.04 -8.04
N ASN A 37 -2.73 6.03 -7.96
CA ASN A 37 -2.28 6.59 -6.69
C ASN A 37 -3.33 7.58 -6.15
N LEU A 38 -3.31 7.85 -4.82
CA LEU A 38 -4.14 8.89 -4.22
C LEU A 38 -3.57 10.29 -4.50
N SER A 39 -3.29 10.57 -5.76
CA SER A 39 -2.88 11.89 -6.21
C SER A 39 -4.01 12.55 -6.99
N HIS A 40 -4.07 13.87 -6.95
CA HIS A 40 -5.08 14.61 -7.71
C HIS A 40 -5.02 14.29 -9.20
N ALA A 41 -3.83 14.22 -9.77
CA ALA A 41 -3.62 13.93 -11.18
C ALA A 41 -4.13 12.54 -11.57
N ALA A 42 -3.81 11.51 -10.78
CA ALA A 42 -4.26 10.15 -11.04
C ALA A 42 -5.77 9.99 -10.86
N MET A 43 -6.38 10.72 -9.92
CA MET A 43 -7.82 10.63 -9.66
C MET A 43 -8.68 11.47 -10.60
N THR A 44 -8.12 12.46 -11.29
CA THR A 44 -8.88 13.40 -12.10
C THR A 44 -8.49 13.42 -13.58
N SER A 45 -7.22 13.31 -13.91
CA SER A 45 -6.70 13.46 -15.28
C SER A 45 -5.79 12.33 -15.75
N GLY A 46 -5.33 11.47 -14.84
CA GLY A 46 -4.50 10.32 -15.19
C GLY A 46 -5.29 9.22 -15.88
N LEU A 47 -4.64 8.49 -16.79
CA LEU A 47 -5.22 7.31 -17.43
C LEU A 47 -4.95 6.08 -16.55
N GLU A 48 -5.83 5.85 -15.60
CA GLU A 48 -5.66 4.81 -14.58
C GLU A 48 -6.86 3.85 -14.56
N TRP A 49 -6.57 2.61 -14.25
CA TRP A 49 -7.61 1.60 -14.05
C TRP A 49 -7.79 1.32 -12.57
N THR A 50 -9.02 1.48 -12.08
CA THR A 50 -9.38 1.19 -10.69
C THR A 50 -10.71 0.45 -10.65
N VAL A 51 -10.73 -0.67 -9.93
CA VAL A 51 -11.94 -1.45 -9.70
C VAL A 51 -12.46 -1.14 -8.31
N LYS A 52 -13.72 -0.73 -8.20
CA LYS A 52 -14.43 -0.60 -6.94
C LYS A 52 -15.05 -1.95 -6.58
N CYS A 53 -14.76 -2.44 -5.39
CA CYS A 53 -15.31 -3.68 -4.87
C CYS A 53 -16.06 -3.41 -3.58
N ALA A 54 -17.39 -3.45 -3.63
CA ALA A 54 -18.21 -3.31 -2.44
C ALA A 54 -18.38 -4.69 -1.78
N ALA A 55 -18.10 -4.77 -0.48
CA ALA A 55 -18.20 -6.03 0.27
C ALA A 55 -19.60 -6.63 0.24
N ARG A 56 -20.61 -5.80 0.18
CA ARG A 56 -22.01 -6.23 0.15
C ARG A 56 -22.41 -6.84 -1.20
N GLU A 57 -21.89 -6.31 -2.29
CA GLU A 57 -22.21 -6.78 -3.65
C GLU A 57 -21.29 -7.94 -4.08
N LEU A 58 -20.01 -7.88 -3.72
CA LEU A 58 -19.01 -8.86 -4.08
C LEU A 58 -18.25 -9.36 -2.84
N PRO A 59 -18.94 -10.05 -1.92
CA PRO A 59 -18.36 -10.41 -0.63
C PRO A 59 -17.16 -11.36 -0.77
N HIS A 60 -17.19 -12.29 -1.70
CA HIS A 60 -16.07 -13.24 -1.90
C HIS A 60 -14.83 -12.54 -2.43
N LEU A 61 -14.98 -11.64 -3.38
CA LEU A 61 -13.87 -10.89 -3.94
C LEU A 61 -13.28 -9.94 -2.90
N PHE A 62 -14.14 -9.24 -2.16
CA PHE A 62 -13.67 -8.34 -1.09
C PHE A 62 -12.86 -9.09 -0.04
N ARG A 63 -13.37 -10.24 0.43
CA ARG A 63 -12.67 -11.07 1.42
C ARG A 63 -11.34 -11.60 0.90
N ARG A 64 -11.28 -11.99 -0.37
CA ARG A 64 -10.03 -12.47 -0.97
C ARG A 64 -8.98 -11.35 -1.04
N CYS A 65 -9.38 -10.18 -1.47
CA CYS A 65 -8.47 -9.02 -1.51
C CYS A 65 -8.01 -8.63 -0.10
N ALA A 66 -8.89 -8.64 0.87
CA ALA A 66 -8.55 -8.35 2.26
C ALA A 66 -7.58 -9.41 2.84
N ALA A 67 -7.76 -10.67 2.49
CA ALA A 67 -6.87 -11.76 2.90
C ALA A 67 -5.46 -11.61 2.28
N GLU A 68 -5.37 -11.22 1.02
CA GLU A 68 -4.08 -10.92 0.37
C GLU A 68 -3.36 -9.77 1.06
N PHE A 69 -4.08 -8.70 1.39
CA PHE A 69 -3.53 -7.58 2.13
C PHE A 69 -3.01 -8.02 3.51
N SER A 70 -3.78 -8.81 4.23
CA SER A 70 -3.37 -9.35 5.54
C SER A 70 -2.11 -10.21 5.41
N GLY A 71 -1.99 -10.96 4.33
CA GLY A 71 -0.80 -11.75 4.03
C GLY A 71 0.45 -10.89 3.88
N TYR A 72 0.35 -9.75 3.17
CA TYR A 72 1.46 -8.80 3.08
C TYR A 72 1.77 -8.18 4.44
N TRP A 73 0.75 -7.79 5.17
CA TRP A 73 0.91 -7.15 6.47
C TRP A 73 1.64 -8.04 7.48
N GLU A 74 1.34 -9.33 7.49
CA GLU A 74 1.96 -10.29 8.39
C GLU A 74 3.29 -10.84 7.89
N ASN A 75 3.66 -10.55 6.64
CA ASN A 75 4.91 -11.03 6.08
C ASN A 75 6.10 -10.34 6.77
N PRO A 76 7.10 -11.11 7.27
CA PRO A 76 8.27 -10.54 7.96
C PRO A 76 9.08 -9.54 7.13
N SER A 77 8.97 -9.59 5.80
CA SER A 77 9.63 -8.62 4.92
C SER A 77 9.08 -7.20 5.08
N PHE A 78 7.87 -7.05 5.62
CA PHE A 78 7.27 -5.75 5.91
C PHE A 78 7.49 -5.43 7.39
N GLU A 79 8.41 -4.54 7.66
CA GLU A 79 8.83 -4.21 9.03
C GLU A 79 8.03 -3.02 9.56
N PRO A 80 7.64 -3.06 10.86
CA PRO A 80 6.99 -1.91 11.47
C PRO A 80 7.88 -0.68 11.42
N TYR A 81 7.29 0.46 11.06
CA TYR A 81 7.98 1.74 11.12
C TYR A 81 7.80 2.37 12.49
N ASP A 82 8.93 2.70 13.13
CA ASP A 82 8.93 3.42 14.39
C ASP A 82 9.36 4.87 14.13
N PRO A 83 8.45 5.86 14.27
CA PRO A 83 8.78 7.26 14.03
C PRO A 83 9.80 7.82 15.01
N ARG A 84 10.04 7.13 16.15
CA ARG A 84 11.07 7.52 17.11
C ARG A 84 12.48 7.09 16.67
N LYS A 85 12.56 6.20 15.69
CA LYS A 85 13.82 5.67 15.13
C LYS A 85 13.80 5.77 13.61
N PRO A 86 13.84 6.99 13.04
CA PRO A 86 13.69 7.18 11.60
C PRO A 86 14.94 6.88 10.77
N GLU A 87 16.06 6.55 11.41
CA GLU A 87 17.37 6.42 10.77
C GLU A 87 17.36 5.38 9.65
N ARG A 88 16.77 4.21 9.91
CA ARG A 88 16.72 3.13 8.91
C ARG A 88 15.95 3.54 7.66
N PHE A 89 14.84 4.22 7.82
CA PHE A 89 14.02 4.71 6.70
C PHE A 89 14.78 5.78 5.91
N ARG A 90 15.44 6.71 6.60
CA ARG A 90 16.26 7.75 5.96
C ARG A 90 17.41 7.14 5.19
N ASP A 91 18.10 6.16 5.76
CA ASP A 91 19.21 5.48 5.10
C ASP A 91 18.77 4.70 3.88
N ALA A 92 17.61 4.04 3.96
CA ALA A 92 17.02 3.33 2.83
C ALA A 92 16.67 4.28 1.68
N ILE A 93 16.08 5.45 1.97
CA ILE A 93 15.79 6.47 0.96
C ILE A 93 17.08 7.02 0.33
N ARG A 94 18.11 7.26 1.12
CA ARG A 94 19.41 7.72 0.59
C ARG A 94 20.03 6.69 -0.35
N LYS A 95 19.95 5.41 0.01
CA LYS A 95 20.43 4.33 -0.84
C LYS A 95 19.65 4.29 -2.15
N GLU A 96 18.33 4.37 -2.11
CA GLU A 96 17.49 4.38 -3.32
C GLU A 96 17.81 5.59 -4.21
N ARG A 97 18.05 6.76 -3.64
CA ARG A 97 18.45 7.94 -4.41
C ARG A 97 19.78 7.77 -5.11
N ARG A 98 20.74 7.09 -4.48
CA ARG A 98 22.02 6.78 -5.12
C ARG A 98 21.87 5.79 -6.26
N ASP A 99 20.97 4.82 -6.09
CA ASP A 99 20.71 3.79 -7.07
C ASP A 99 19.72 4.28 -8.16
N PHE A 100 19.10 5.45 -7.98
CA PHE A 100 18.08 6.00 -8.87
C PHE A 100 18.58 6.22 -10.30
N ASP A 101 19.84 6.58 -10.47
CA ASP A 101 20.45 6.77 -11.78
C ASP A 101 20.87 5.45 -12.44
N GLY A 102 20.69 4.33 -11.74
CA GLY A 102 20.99 3.00 -12.26
C GLY A 102 19.79 2.30 -12.88
N PRO A 103 20.02 1.37 -13.82
CA PRO A 103 18.93 0.56 -14.38
C PRO A 103 18.34 -0.38 -13.32
N GLY A 104 17.04 -0.62 -13.38
CA GLY A 104 16.34 -1.55 -12.49
C GLY A 104 15.92 -0.99 -11.14
N HIS A 105 15.89 0.32 -10.99
CA HIS A 105 15.41 0.97 -9.77
C HIS A 105 14.00 0.52 -9.39
N THR A 106 13.81 0.15 -8.13
CA THR A 106 12.51 -0.22 -7.55
C THR A 106 12.23 0.66 -6.35
N PRO A 107 11.11 1.41 -6.33
CA PRO A 107 10.80 2.29 -5.21
C PRO A 107 10.46 1.52 -3.94
N LEU A 108 10.65 2.17 -2.79
CA LEU A 108 10.21 1.64 -1.51
C LEU A 108 8.69 1.52 -1.46
N THR A 109 8.22 0.46 -0.83
CA THR A 109 6.80 0.20 -0.65
C THR A 109 6.38 0.46 0.78
N VAL A 110 5.35 1.27 0.97
CA VAL A 110 4.81 1.64 2.28
C VAL A 110 3.34 1.28 2.32
N PHE A 111 2.93 0.58 3.39
CA PHE A 111 1.52 0.30 3.70
C PHE A 111 1.09 1.11 4.91
N ASP A 112 -0.02 1.80 4.77
CA ASP A 112 -0.65 2.56 5.84
C ASP A 112 -2.02 1.96 6.14
N LEU A 113 -2.21 1.54 7.38
CA LEU A 113 -3.48 1.01 7.91
C LEU A 113 -4.14 2.00 8.86
N SER A 114 -4.02 3.29 8.64
CA SER A 114 -4.73 4.26 9.45
C SER A 114 -6.24 3.97 9.43
N PRO A 115 -6.91 3.86 10.60
CA PRO A 115 -8.37 3.87 10.60
C PRO A 115 -8.86 5.24 10.16
N HIS A 116 -9.59 5.26 9.04
CA HIS A 116 -10.18 6.50 8.54
C HIS A 116 -11.57 6.68 9.16
N PRO A 117 -11.87 7.86 9.73
CA PRO A 117 -13.18 8.15 10.30
C PRO A 117 -14.17 8.47 9.18
N PHE A 118 -14.84 7.46 8.68
CA PHE A 118 -15.97 7.62 7.76
C PHE A 118 -17.22 6.95 8.31
#